data_badd27ac7766c020ddf07b27bfbb5951
#
_entry.id   badd27ac7766c020ddf07b27bfbb5951
#
_cell.length_a   1.000
_cell.length_b   1.000
_cell.length_c   1.000
_cell.angle_alpha   90.00
_cell.angle_beta   90.00
_cell.angle_gamma   90.00
#
_symmetry.space_group_name_H-M   'P 1'
#
loop_
_entity.id
_entity.type
_entity.pdbx_description
1 polymer ?
#
loop_
_entity_poly.entity_id
_entity_poly.type
_entity_poly.pdbx_seq_one_letter_code
_entity_poly.pdbx_strand_id
1 'polypeptide(L)'
;MSGSESVKGGRVKLLLVDDEEAYVSILSKRLAKRNFEVATALSGTQGIQALRKEEFDVAVVDLKMQDMDGIEVLKVFKKMVPEMAVIMLTGHGSEQAAREGIQFGAFDYLTKPCEFEDLVEKILQATHATRTAL
;
A
#
# COMPACT_ATOMS: atom_id res chain seq x y z
N MET A 1 17.52 18.12 -9.96
CA MET A 1 16.99 17.78 -9.66
C MET A 1 16.50 17.45 -9.53
N SER A 2 16.56 17.59 -9.94
CA SER A 2 15.91 17.35 -9.90
C SER A 2 15.03 16.93 -9.56
N GLY A 3 14.31 17.38 -10.40
CA GLY A 3 13.01 16.95 -10.05
C GLY A 3 12.90 15.52 -9.65
N SER A 4 13.47 14.68 -10.44
CA SER A 4 13.44 13.26 -10.08
C SER A 4 14.12 13.05 -8.75
N GLU A 5 15.06 13.88 -8.42
CA GLU A 5 15.64 13.80 -7.12
C GLU A 5 14.67 14.18 -6.04
N SER A 6 13.88 15.22 -6.27
CA SER A 6 12.87 15.58 -5.31
C SER A 6 11.86 14.47 -5.17
N VAL A 7 11.53 13.78 -6.26
CA VAL A 7 10.65 12.64 -6.18
C VAL A 7 11.28 11.55 -5.33
N LYS A 8 12.54 11.26 -5.59
CA LYS A 8 13.20 10.21 -4.85
C LYS A 8 13.59 10.64 -3.47
N GLY A 9 14.10 11.85 -3.32
CA GLY A 9 14.42 12.38 -2.03
C GLY A 9 13.25 13.04 -1.35
N GLY A 10 12.13 13.14 -2.05
CA GLY A 10 10.98 13.81 -1.54
C GLY A 10 10.03 12.87 -0.82
N ARG A 11 8.75 13.16 -0.95
CA ARG A 11 7.73 12.43 -0.23
C ARG A 11 7.56 11.04 -0.80
N VAL A 12 7.24 10.10 0.08
CA VAL A 12 6.86 8.76 -0.30
C VAL A 12 5.50 8.84 -0.98
N LYS A 13 5.39 8.23 -2.15
CA LYS A 13 4.15 8.20 -2.90
C LYS A 13 3.46 6.88 -2.65
N LEU A 14 2.26 6.95 -2.08
CA LEU A 14 1.56 5.81 -1.51
C LEU A 14 0.19 5.63 -2.15
N LEU A 15 -0.14 4.40 -2.51
CA LEU A 15 -1.48 4.06 -2.98
C LEU A 15 -2.21 3.29 -1.88
N LEU A 16 -3.34 3.83 -1.44
CA LEU A 16 -4.17 3.22 -0.40
C LEU A 16 -5.40 2.60 -1.06
N VAL A 17 -5.54 1.29 -0.95
CA VAL A 17 -6.63 0.53 -1.60
C VAL A 17 -7.48 -0.13 -0.53
N ASP A 18 -8.72 0.32 -0.37
CA ASP A 18 -9.62 -0.16 0.67
C ASP A 18 -11.02 0.31 0.30
N ASP A 19 -12.03 -0.53 0.40
CA ASP A 19 -13.37 -0.17 -0.02
C ASP A 19 -14.20 0.49 1.09
N GLU A 20 -13.64 0.68 2.26
CA GLU A 20 -14.30 1.42 3.33
C GLU A 20 -14.02 2.91 3.17
N GLU A 21 -14.93 3.60 2.51
CA GLU A 21 -14.71 4.98 2.09
C GLU A 21 -14.36 5.90 3.26
N ALA A 22 -15.06 5.77 4.39
CA ALA A 22 -14.79 6.63 5.54
C ALA A 22 -13.39 6.38 6.09
N TYR A 23 -12.99 5.14 6.17
CA TYR A 23 -11.65 4.78 6.64
C TYR A 23 -10.58 5.36 5.73
N VAL A 24 -10.76 5.20 4.43
CA VAL A 24 -9.83 5.72 3.44
C VAL A 24 -9.70 7.23 3.55
N SER A 25 -10.82 7.92 3.69
CA SER A 25 -10.83 9.38 3.78
C SER A 25 -10.03 9.85 5.00
N ILE A 26 -10.30 9.25 6.16
CA ILE A 26 -9.62 9.67 7.38
C ILE A 26 -8.14 9.31 7.32
N LEU A 27 -7.84 8.10 6.90
CA LEU A 27 -6.45 7.64 6.89
C LEU A 27 -5.61 8.42 5.89
N SER A 28 -6.16 8.70 4.70
CA SER A 28 -5.40 9.43 3.70
C SER A 28 -5.05 10.83 4.17
N LYS A 29 -5.97 11.49 4.89
CA LYS A 29 -5.69 12.82 5.43
C LYS A 29 -4.61 12.77 6.50
N ARG A 30 -4.65 11.78 7.36
CA ARG A 30 -3.63 11.64 8.40
C ARG A 30 -2.26 11.36 7.80
N LEU A 31 -2.21 10.50 6.80
CA LEU A 31 -0.95 10.20 6.12
C LEU A 31 -0.41 11.42 5.39
N ALA A 32 -1.28 12.20 4.75
CA ALA A 32 -0.84 13.40 4.08
C ALA A 32 -0.18 14.38 5.05
N LYS A 33 -0.70 14.45 6.28
CA LYS A 33 -0.08 15.33 7.29
C LYS A 33 1.29 14.82 7.73
N ARG A 34 1.58 13.57 7.50
CA ARG A 34 2.90 13.00 7.81
C ARG A 34 3.81 13.02 6.60
N ASN A 35 3.47 13.86 5.64
CA ASN A 35 4.31 14.12 4.46
C ASN A 35 4.35 12.98 3.45
N PHE A 36 3.28 12.17 3.40
CA PHE A 36 3.10 11.20 2.34
C PHE A 36 2.26 11.81 1.23
N GLU A 37 2.56 11.46 0.00
CA GLU A 37 1.71 11.82 -1.12
C GLU A 37 0.79 10.62 -1.38
N VAL A 38 -0.50 10.77 -1.07
CA VAL A 38 -1.43 9.64 -1.01
C VAL A 38 -2.43 9.72 -2.15
N ALA A 39 -2.53 8.63 -2.90
CA ALA A 39 -3.65 8.42 -3.81
C ALA A 39 -4.49 7.29 -3.24
N THR A 40 -5.79 7.35 -3.49
CA THR A 40 -6.72 6.38 -2.92
C THR A 40 -7.45 5.64 -4.01
N ALA A 41 -7.80 4.39 -3.73
CA ALA A 41 -8.63 3.58 -4.61
C ALA A 41 -9.60 2.83 -3.72
N LEU A 42 -10.86 2.80 -4.12
CA LEU A 42 -11.92 2.19 -3.31
C LEU A 42 -12.26 0.78 -3.78
N SER A 43 -11.46 0.23 -4.66
CA SER A 43 -11.65 -1.13 -5.16
C SER A 43 -10.33 -1.62 -5.75
N GLY A 44 -10.24 -2.93 -5.93
CA GLY A 44 -9.07 -3.50 -6.59
C GLY A 44 -8.93 -3.00 -8.01
N THR A 45 -10.04 -2.90 -8.73
CA THR A 45 -10.03 -2.39 -10.09
C THR A 45 -9.50 -0.96 -10.16
N GLN A 46 -9.95 -0.10 -9.26
CA GLN A 46 -9.45 1.27 -9.21
C GLN A 46 -7.96 1.31 -8.87
N GLY A 47 -7.51 0.41 -8.00
CA GLY A 47 -6.09 0.33 -7.66
C GLY A 47 -5.24 -0.03 -8.86
N ILE A 48 -5.70 -1.00 -9.65
CA ILE A 48 -5.00 -1.39 -10.87
C ILE A 48 -4.95 -0.22 -11.86
N GLN A 49 -6.05 0.49 -11.99
CA GLN A 49 -6.08 1.66 -12.88
C GLN A 49 -5.13 2.74 -12.41
N ALA A 50 -5.01 2.94 -11.10
CA ALA A 50 -4.07 3.93 -10.56
C ALA A 50 -2.64 3.56 -10.92
N LEU A 51 -2.27 2.28 -10.83
CA LEU A 51 -0.92 1.84 -11.18
C LEU A 51 -0.61 2.04 -12.65
N ARG A 52 -1.62 2.01 -13.50
CA ARG A 52 -1.40 2.25 -14.93
C ARG A 52 -1.09 3.71 -15.23
N LYS A 53 -1.52 4.62 -14.35
CA LYS A 53 -1.40 6.05 -14.59
C LYS A 53 -0.22 6.68 -13.88
N GLU A 54 0.19 6.14 -12.75
CA GLU A 54 1.21 6.76 -11.90
C GLU A 54 2.09 5.69 -11.28
N GLU A 55 3.26 6.13 -10.87
CA GLU A 55 4.19 5.28 -10.13
C GLU A 55 4.03 5.52 -8.64
N PHE A 56 4.17 4.47 -7.84
CA PHE A 56 4.06 4.56 -6.40
C PHE A 56 5.23 3.82 -5.77
N ASP A 57 5.66 4.31 -4.59
CA ASP A 57 6.70 3.66 -3.82
C ASP A 57 6.16 2.47 -3.04
N VAL A 58 4.91 2.57 -2.59
CA VAL A 58 4.32 1.54 -1.74
C VAL A 58 2.81 1.55 -1.94
N ALA A 59 2.20 0.38 -1.80
CA ALA A 59 0.75 0.24 -1.78
C ALA A 59 0.32 -0.40 -0.47
N VAL A 60 -0.77 0.09 0.09
CA VAL A 60 -1.40 -0.49 1.28
C VAL A 60 -2.75 -1.01 0.83
N VAL A 61 -2.96 -2.31 0.95
CA VAL A 61 -4.12 -3.00 0.35
C VAL A 61 -4.88 -3.77 1.40
N ASP A 62 -6.18 -3.50 1.50
CA ASP A 62 -7.07 -4.27 2.37
C ASP A 62 -7.30 -5.65 1.77
N LEU A 63 -7.23 -6.68 2.61
CA LEU A 63 -7.43 -8.05 2.16
C LEU A 63 -8.86 -8.34 1.74
N LYS A 64 -9.83 -7.70 2.37
CA LYS A 64 -11.24 -8.00 2.10
C LYS A 64 -11.89 -6.84 1.39
N MET A 65 -12.10 -6.98 0.10
CA MET A 65 -12.83 -6.01 -0.71
C MET A 65 -13.90 -6.73 -1.50
N GLN A 66 -14.91 -5.97 -1.95
CA GLN A 66 -16.06 -6.58 -2.59
C GLN A 66 -15.78 -7.02 -4.02
N ASP A 67 -15.00 -6.25 -4.77
CA ASP A 67 -14.80 -6.57 -6.18
C ASP A 67 -13.68 -7.58 -6.42
N MET A 68 -12.62 -7.54 -5.61
CA MET A 68 -11.49 -8.45 -5.76
C MET A 68 -10.95 -8.80 -4.39
N ASP A 69 -10.52 -10.04 -4.24
CA ASP A 69 -9.78 -10.48 -3.09
C ASP A 69 -8.45 -9.73 -3.05
N GLY A 70 -8.05 -9.28 -1.85
CA GLY A 70 -6.79 -8.56 -1.71
C GLY A 70 -5.56 -9.35 -2.14
N ILE A 71 -5.59 -10.67 -2.01
CA ILE A 71 -4.48 -11.49 -2.51
C ILE A 71 -4.40 -11.41 -4.03
N GLU A 72 -5.55 -11.40 -4.71
CA GLU A 72 -5.54 -11.23 -6.16
C GLU A 72 -5.00 -9.88 -6.56
N VAL A 73 -5.38 -8.83 -5.82
CA VAL A 73 -4.84 -7.49 -6.06
C VAL A 73 -3.33 -7.49 -5.89
N LEU A 74 -2.86 -8.12 -4.81
CA LEU A 74 -1.42 -8.21 -4.55
C LEU A 74 -0.69 -8.87 -5.72
N LYS A 75 -1.23 -9.99 -6.21
CA LYS A 75 -0.59 -10.69 -7.32
C LYS A 75 -0.50 -9.82 -8.57
N VAL A 76 -1.57 -9.10 -8.87
CA VAL A 76 -1.57 -8.21 -10.03
C VAL A 76 -0.59 -7.06 -9.83
N PHE A 77 -0.59 -6.46 -8.65
CA PHE A 77 0.32 -5.36 -8.34
C PHE A 77 1.77 -5.79 -8.49
N LYS A 78 2.11 -6.98 -7.98
CA LYS A 78 3.49 -7.45 -8.05
C LYS A 78 3.89 -7.83 -9.48
N LYS A 79 2.92 -8.21 -10.31
CA LYS A 79 3.22 -8.42 -11.72
C LYS A 79 3.44 -7.11 -12.45
N MET A 80 2.63 -6.09 -12.13
CA MET A 80 2.74 -4.81 -12.80
C MET A 80 3.99 -4.05 -12.38
N VAL A 81 4.29 -4.05 -11.07
CA VAL A 81 5.40 -3.27 -10.51
C VAL A 81 6.12 -4.15 -9.49
N PRO A 82 6.99 -5.04 -9.94
CA PRO A 82 7.63 -6.01 -9.02
C PRO A 82 8.41 -5.35 -7.89
N GLU A 83 8.94 -4.16 -8.13
CA GLU A 83 9.76 -3.49 -7.12
C GLU A 83 8.96 -2.70 -6.11
N MET A 84 7.66 -2.50 -6.34
CA MET A 84 6.83 -1.74 -5.40
C MET A 84 6.51 -2.58 -4.17
N ALA A 85 6.71 -2.01 -2.99
CA ALA A 85 6.37 -2.71 -1.75
C ALA A 85 4.85 -2.71 -1.58
N VAL A 86 4.30 -3.82 -1.08
CA VAL A 86 2.88 -3.94 -0.78
C VAL A 86 2.71 -4.36 0.66
N ILE A 87 1.93 -3.59 1.42
CA ILE A 87 1.58 -3.90 2.80
C ILE A 87 0.11 -4.29 2.80
N MET A 88 -0.20 -5.41 3.45
CA MET A 88 -1.57 -5.91 3.52
C MET A 88 -2.20 -5.48 4.84
N LEU A 89 -3.44 -5.03 4.77
CA LEU A 89 -4.24 -4.82 5.99
C LEU A 89 -5.24 -5.96 6.10
N THR A 90 -5.32 -6.56 7.27
CA THR A 90 -6.12 -7.76 7.47
C THR A 90 -7.00 -7.60 8.70
N GLY A 91 -8.20 -8.20 8.68
CA GLY A 91 -9.07 -8.23 9.85
C GLY A 91 -8.83 -9.48 10.65
N HIS A 92 -9.57 -9.60 11.76
CA HIS A 92 -9.51 -10.79 12.58
C HIS A 92 -9.89 -12.01 11.76
N GLY A 93 -9.15 -13.09 11.95
CA GLY A 93 -9.43 -14.34 11.28
C GLY A 93 -8.84 -14.44 9.89
N SER A 94 -8.09 -13.43 9.47
CA SER A 94 -7.48 -13.44 8.13
C SER A 94 -5.97 -13.52 8.17
N GLU A 95 -5.40 -13.85 9.32
CA GLU A 95 -3.94 -13.86 9.47
C GLU A 95 -3.28 -14.91 8.60
N GLN A 96 -3.94 -16.03 8.37
CA GLN A 96 -3.38 -17.05 7.49
C GLN A 96 -3.28 -16.55 6.05
N ALA A 97 -4.33 -15.87 5.58
CA ALA A 97 -4.31 -15.28 4.25
C ALA A 97 -3.22 -14.22 4.14
N ALA A 98 -3.03 -13.43 5.21
CA ALA A 98 -1.98 -12.43 5.22
C ALA A 98 -0.59 -13.08 5.12
N ARG A 99 -0.38 -14.19 5.83
CA ARG A 99 0.89 -14.90 5.75
C ARG A 99 1.11 -15.48 4.35
N GLU A 100 0.03 -15.95 3.70
CA GLU A 100 0.14 -16.38 2.30
C GLU A 100 0.55 -15.23 1.40
N GLY A 101 0.04 -14.02 1.70
CA GLY A 101 0.42 -12.84 0.93
C GLY A 101 1.91 -12.58 0.94
N ILE A 102 2.56 -12.84 2.07
CA ILE A 102 4.02 -12.69 2.14
C ILE A 102 4.69 -13.59 1.09
N GLN A 103 4.19 -14.80 0.92
CA GLN A 103 4.75 -15.73 -0.06
C GLN A 103 4.51 -15.25 -1.49
N PHE A 104 3.47 -14.46 -1.73
CA PHE A 104 3.20 -13.90 -3.04
C PHE A 104 3.86 -12.53 -3.24
N GLY A 105 4.68 -12.10 -2.29
CA GLY A 105 5.49 -10.91 -2.49
C GLY A 105 5.12 -9.70 -1.66
N ALA A 106 4.15 -9.80 -0.74
CA ALA A 106 3.86 -8.68 0.15
C ALA A 106 5.07 -8.44 1.07
N PHE A 107 5.30 -7.17 1.36
CA PHE A 107 6.38 -6.83 2.29
C PHE A 107 6.04 -7.29 3.71
N ASP A 108 4.81 -7.02 4.14
CA ASP A 108 4.35 -7.39 5.47
C ASP A 108 2.85 -7.16 5.55
N TYR A 109 2.27 -7.39 6.72
CA TYR A 109 0.87 -7.12 6.96
C TYR A 109 0.66 -6.53 8.35
N LEU A 110 -0.48 -5.87 8.54
CA LEU A 110 -0.93 -5.37 9.84
C LEU A 110 -2.38 -5.76 10.02
N THR A 111 -2.76 -6.07 11.25
CA THR A 111 -4.14 -6.43 11.59
C THR A 111 -4.94 -5.17 11.93
N LYS A 112 -6.11 -5.01 11.30
CA LYS A 112 -7.01 -3.91 11.62
C LYS A 112 -7.84 -4.27 12.86
N PRO A 113 -8.05 -3.33 13.76
CA PRO A 113 -7.53 -1.97 13.75
C PRO A 113 -6.06 -1.96 14.14
N CYS A 114 -5.26 -1.13 13.49
CA CYS A 114 -3.86 -1.00 13.84
C CYS A 114 -3.59 0.42 14.28
N GLU A 115 -2.54 0.60 15.06
CA GLU A 115 -2.11 1.92 15.47
C GLU A 115 -1.57 2.67 14.26
N PHE A 116 -1.92 3.95 14.17
CA PHE A 116 -1.47 4.76 13.04
C PHE A 116 0.06 4.79 12.96
N GLU A 117 0.73 4.92 14.10
CA GLU A 117 2.19 4.97 14.11
C GLU A 117 2.80 3.65 13.63
N ASP A 118 2.16 2.52 13.94
CA ASP A 118 2.65 1.25 13.44
C ASP A 118 2.55 1.17 11.92
N LEU A 119 1.47 1.70 11.36
CA LEU A 119 1.32 1.74 9.91
C LEU A 119 2.37 2.64 9.28
N VAL A 120 2.58 3.83 9.83
CA VAL A 120 3.60 4.75 9.32
C VAL A 120 4.97 4.09 9.34
N GLU A 121 5.30 3.46 10.46
CA GLU A 121 6.60 2.81 10.60
C GLU A 121 6.76 1.71 9.56
N LYS A 122 5.71 0.91 9.35
CA LYS A 122 5.77 -0.17 8.37
C LYS A 122 5.96 0.38 6.96
N ILE A 123 5.27 1.46 6.63
CA ILE A 123 5.41 2.09 5.33
C ILE A 123 6.85 2.57 5.13
N LEU A 124 7.42 3.20 6.13
CA LEU A 124 8.79 3.70 6.03
C LEU A 124 9.79 2.57 5.91
N GLN A 125 9.59 1.49 6.64
CA GLN A 125 10.45 0.30 6.52
C GLN A 125 10.37 -0.27 5.11
N ALA A 126 9.16 -0.37 4.57
CA ALA A 126 8.97 -0.95 3.24
C ALA A 126 9.63 -0.10 2.16
N THR A 127 9.46 1.21 2.23
CA THR A 127 10.05 2.09 1.22
C THR A 127 11.56 2.17 1.36
N HIS A 128 12.07 2.14 2.58
CA HIS A 128 13.51 2.13 2.80
C HIS A 128 14.13 0.86 2.21
N ALA A 129 13.54 -0.28 2.48
CA ALA A 129 14.04 -1.54 1.94
C ALA A 129 14.04 -1.55 0.42
N THR A 130 12.98 -1.04 -0.19
CA THR A 130 12.87 -0.98 -1.65
C THR A 130 13.94 -0.07 -2.23
N ARG A 131 14.13 1.11 -1.64
CA ARG A 131 15.08 2.09 -2.14
C ARG A 131 16.52 1.62 -1.98
N THR A 132 16.81 0.93 -0.89
CA THR A 132 18.19 0.47 -0.65
C THR A 132 18.52 -0.77 -1.45
N ALA A 133 17.51 -1.52 -1.92
CA ALA A 133 17.75 -2.71 -2.73
C ALA A 133 18.27 -2.33 -4.12
N LEU A 134 18.10 -1.10 -4.52
CA LEU A 134 18.58 -0.63 -5.80
C LEU A 134 20.01 -0.13 -5.67
#